data_006e15e73338da601a093807b5906e03
#
_entry.id   006e15e73338da601a093807b5906e03
#
_cell.length_a   1.000
_cell.length_b   1.000
_cell.length_c   1.000
_cell.angle_alpha   90.00
_cell.angle_beta   90.00
_cell.angle_gamma   90.00
#
_symmetry.space_group_name_H-M   'P 1'
#
loop_
_entity.id
_entity.type
_entity.pdbx_description
1 polymer ?
#
loop_
_entity_poly.entity_id
_entity_poly.type
_entity_poly.pdbx_seq_one_letter_code
_entity_poly.pdbx_strand_id
1 'polypeptide(L)'
;MPSTHDMDKIATLSDWSEYVGVNNERDYVTAYPLDECPYYVVAKTWYADEMHRPGCVWTHSLLIHKDDLLKITDFCNLLYLFEEPLTENYENYSTPRPFIEDAKETETQLSEIGENRAAEVYECLLSSTPSFILSEFTSRHSQELLLSLLNYVPVEILKNKSICSGTASPRSYDGQYLSLQLVTHDGNAVKYLSNKPAAPSSQLVGVSVVNNRPQVSSLIRHYQDELGDSVEKLSGFLNVVVLINRTCKDDEEKQQVLLEIINTLSETFPAKEDGRIFKSAVFQPSLARDLGGEENFLFTISTVDVSSFTKEQVDYEKRLRELTTAQFLQLLKQLYTTWKLNEWGIQTVNEVAQYVSYAEIADLRETDKTFFQTIICSSPELLNQILWSDFTKEEIQSTLSLFSDKDMAKAFKHWRELFKTMLNQKVPIASELARMAFSHDRTCVEEYLNYLNSEKHQPHRPVSRELERYPEAVVDWLSKRDSINWDVAYVLVNSIDEFSPWVKNRGSRIWMPLHNMLSEKDPIQFYIYLYRLSFNWQDKEALVYLRKAFYPIHELLVQDKLEYYLWYRIEPYTEHLFFWQNFDKCKKLRKMVVRRLKEAGCSKLALMNYTPDKQTNEWLLKEW
;
A
#
# COMPACT_ATOMS: atom_id res chain seq x y z
N MET A 1 -30.57 47.81 -1.86
CA MET A 1 -30.45 48.80 -2.93
C MET A 1 -28.98 49.09 -3.15
N PRO A 2 -28.53 49.33 -4.38
CA PRO A 2 -27.13 49.71 -4.64
C PRO A 2 -26.73 50.95 -3.86
N SER A 3 -25.46 51.03 -3.46
CA SER A 3 -24.89 52.23 -2.81
C SER A 3 -24.76 53.39 -3.79
N THR A 4 -24.41 54.57 -3.31
CA THR A 4 -24.18 55.73 -4.16
C THR A 4 -23.02 55.45 -5.14
N HIS A 5 -21.96 54.78 -4.68
CA HIS A 5 -20.81 54.36 -5.51
C HIS A 5 -21.23 53.35 -6.59
N ASP A 6 -22.01 52.34 -6.23
CA ASP A 6 -22.52 51.37 -7.21
C ASP A 6 -23.49 51.99 -8.19
N MET A 7 -24.32 52.94 -7.78
CA MET A 7 -25.20 53.69 -8.70
C MET A 7 -24.42 54.54 -9.68
N ASP A 8 -23.31 55.16 -9.25
CA ASP A 8 -22.42 55.94 -10.13
C ASP A 8 -21.70 55.02 -11.14
N LYS A 9 -21.28 53.83 -10.70
CA LYS A 9 -20.71 52.81 -11.57
C LYS A 9 -21.71 52.35 -12.63
N ILE A 10 -22.96 52.07 -12.23
CA ILE A 10 -24.03 51.71 -13.17
C ILE A 10 -24.26 52.85 -14.18
N ALA A 11 -24.39 54.09 -13.72
CA ALA A 11 -24.60 55.23 -14.59
C ALA A 11 -23.46 55.43 -15.59
N THR A 12 -22.20 55.40 -15.13
CA THR A 12 -20.99 55.56 -15.97
C THR A 12 -20.87 54.46 -17.02
N LEU A 13 -21.13 53.19 -16.66
CA LEU A 13 -21.05 52.07 -17.59
C LEU A 13 -22.28 51.89 -18.45
N SER A 14 -23.36 52.62 -18.16
CA SER A 14 -24.57 52.72 -18.99
C SER A 14 -24.52 53.85 -20.02
N ASP A 15 -23.53 54.74 -19.93
CA ASP A 15 -23.38 55.85 -20.87
C ASP A 15 -22.86 55.36 -22.23
N TRP A 16 -23.04 56.21 -23.26
CA TRP A 16 -22.67 55.89 -24.62
C TRP A 16 -21.18 55.55 -24.77
N SER A 17 -20.88 54.38 -25.33
CA SER A 17 -19.52 53.90 -25.58
C SER A 17 -18.94 54.32 -26.92
N GLU A 18 -19.63 55.20 -27.65
CA GLU A 18 -19.31 55.59 -29.02
C GLU A 18 -19.23 54.39 -29.98
N TYR A 19 -19.77 53.23 -29.61
CA TYR A 19 -19.75 52.03 -30.44
C TYR A 19 -20.57 52.17 -31.68
N VAL A 20 -19.93 51.87 -32.82
CA VAL A 20 -20.57 51.67 -34.12
C VAL A 20 -20.04 50.38 -34.71
N GLY A 21 -20.87 49.34 -34.77
CA GLY A 21 -20.55 48.03 -35.33
C GLY A 21 -20.42 48.00 -36.84
N VAL A 22 -20.08 46.84 -37.36
CA VAL A 22 -19.78 46.60 -38.80
C VAL A 22 -20.95 47.02 -39.70
N ASN A 23 -22.20 46.82 -39.30
CA ASN A 23 -23.40 47.17 -40.05
C ASN A 23 -24.08 48.47 -39.56
N ASN A 24 -23.32 49.40 -38.98
CA ASN A 24 -23.89 50.57 -38.24
C ASN A 24 -24.78 50.22 -37.10
N GLU A 25 -24.68 48.98 -36.56
CA GLU A 25 -25.35 48.58 -35.34
C GLU A 25 -24.79 49.37 -34.14
N ARG A 26 -25.67 49.84 -33.23
CA ARG A 26 -25.30 50.73 -32.13
C ARG A 26 -25.78 50.20 -30.79
N ASP A 27 -25.92 48.86 -30.68
CA ASP A 27 -26.29 48.21 -29.43
C ASP A 27 -25.18 47.31 -28.93
N TYR A 28 -25.02 47.22 -27.64
CA TYR A 28 -23.99 46.40 -27.01
C TYR A 28 -24.38 45.96 -25.62
N VAL A 29 -23.71 44.92 -25.12
CA VAL A 29 -23.87 44.41 -23.76
C VAL A 29 -22.62 44.70 -22.94
N THR A 30 -22.85 45.13 -21.65
CA THR A 30 -21.79 45.28 -20.66
C THR A 30 -22.17 44.43 -19.45
N ALA A 31 -21.24 43.65 -18.91
CA ALA A 31 -21.49 42.89 -17.70
C ALA A 31 -20.31 43.10 -16.71
N TYR A 32 -20.64 43.30 -15.45
CA TYR A 32 -19.67 43.64 -14.40
C TYR A 32 -20.22 43.42 -12.99
N PRO A 33 -19.33 43.11 -11.98
CA PRO A 33 -19.74 43.08 -10.59
C PRO A 33 -19.89 44.50 -10.03
N LEU A 34 -20.82 44.67 -9.07
CA LEU A 34 -20.85 45.84 -8.19
C LEU A 34 -19.89 45.63 -7.01
N ASP A 35 -19.32 46.71 -6.51
CA ASP A 35 -18.24 46.67 -5.54
C ASP A 35 -18.77 46.57 -4.10
N GLU A 36 -19.85 47.33 -3.76
CA GLU A 36 -20.39 47.41 -2.42
C GLU A 36 -21.68 46.58 -2.22
N CYS A 37 -22.31 46.16 -3.31
CA CYS A 37 -23.50 45.32 -3.31
C CYS A 37 -23.26 43.93 -3.87
N PRO A 38 -24.01 42.92 -3.39
CA PRO A 38 -23.83 41.53 -3.85
C PRO A 38 -24.54 41.29 -5.19
N TYR A 39 -24.40 42.23 -6.15
CA TYR A 39 -25.00 42.11 -7.46
C TYR A 39 -23.96 42.06 -8.55
N TYR A 40 -24.26 41.27 -9.60
CA TYR A 40 -23.62 41.27 -10.88
C TYR A 40 -24.58 41.90 -11.87
N VAL A 41 -24.13 42.93 -12.60
CA VAL A 41 -24.93 43.65 -13.58
C VAL A 41 -24.69 43.08 -14.97
N VAL A 42 -25.79 42.83 -15.70
CA VAL A 42 -25.73 42.59 -17.14
C VAL A 42 -26.65 43.65 -17.76
N ALA A 43 -26.09 44.55 -18.56
CA ALA A 43 -26.77 45.69 -19.12
C ALA A 43 -26.71 45.66 -20.66
N LYS A 44 -27.84 45.90 -21.30
CA LYS A 44 -27.90 46.13 -22.73
C LYS A 44 -28.18 47.61 -22.99
N THR A 45 -27.37 48.20 -23.87
CA THR A 45 -27.44 49.61 -24.25
C THR A 45 -27.76 49.73 -25.73
N TRP A 46 -28.74 50.60 -26.05
CA TRP A 46 -29.11 50.97 -27.42
C TRP A 46 -28.90 52.45 -27.63
N TYR A 47 -28.54 52.85 -28.84
CA TYR A 47 -28.51 54.27 -29.22
C TYR A 47 -29.93 54.78 -29.38
N ALA A 48 -30.26 55.94 -28.77
CA ALA A 48 -31.59 56.53 -28.78
C ALA A 48 -31.74 57.51 -29.99
N ASP A 49 -32.02 56.96 -31.15
CA ASP A 49 -32.11 57.72 -32.40
C ASP A 49 -33.27 58.79 -32.39
N GLU A 50 -34.26 58.56 -31.56
CA GLU A 50 -35.41 59.45 -31.40
C GLU A 50 -35.12 60.70 -30.54
N MET A 51 -33.98 60.70 -29.83
CA MET A 51 -33.59 61.82 -28.98
C MET A 51 -32.90 62.93 -29.79
N HIS A 52 -33.28 64.18 -29.51
CA HIS A 52 -32.72 65.34 -30.22
C HIS A 52 -31.26 65.66 -29.90
N ARG A 53 -30.73 65.08 -28.82
CA ARG A 53 -29.34 65.25 -28.40
C ARG A 53 -28.50 64.07 -28.88
N PRO A 54 -27.43 64.30 -29.68
CA PRO A 54 -26.50 63.24 -30.09
C PRO A 54 -25.85 62.55 -28.87
N GLY A 55 -25.69 61.22 -28.92
CA GLY A 55 -25.05 60.43 -27.90
C GLY A 55 -25.98 59.98 -26.75
N CYS A 56 -27.31 60.25 -26.87
CA CYS A 56 -28.28 59.67 -25.95
C CYS A 56 -28.41 58.18 -26.17
N VAL A 57 -28.53 57.45 -25.06
CA VAL A 57 -28.71 55.99 -25.04
C VAL A 57 -29.85 55.59 -24.11
N TRP A 58 -30.42 54.46 -24.44
CA TRP A 58 -31.24 53.69 -23.51
C TRP A 58 -30.46 52.53 -22.98
N THR A 59 -30.47 52.28 -21.66
CA THR A 59 -29.82 51.12 -21.07
C THR A 59 -30.80 50.41 -20.11
N HIS A 60 -30.99 49.13 -20.40
CA HIS A 60 -31.71 48.23 -19.48
C HIS A 60 -30.69 47.38 -18.72
N SER A 61 -30.61 47.48 -17.40
CA SER A 61 -29.67 46.80 -16.54
C SER A 61 -30.40 45.73 -15.71
N LEU A 62 -29.99 44.48 -15.84
CA LEU A 62 -30.41 43.37 -15.00
C LEU A 62 -29.44 43.28 -13.83
N LEU A 63 -29.96 43.43 -12.58
CA LEU A 63 -29.20 43.26 -11.36
C LEU A 63 -29.41 41.84 -10.84
N ILE A 64 -28.42 40.97 -10.97
CA ILE A 64 -28.48 39.58 -10.61
C ILE A 64 -27.73 39.40 -9.30
N HIS A 65 -28.39 38.84 -8.28
CA HIS A 65 -27.68 38.54 -7.04
C HIS A 65 -26.55 37.55 -7.31
N LYS A 66 -25.38 37.77 -6.72
CA LYS A 66 -24.18 36.93 -7.00
C LYS A 66 -24.43 35.44 -6.69
N ASP A 67 -25.28 35.11 -5.73
CA ASP A 67 -25.66 33.72 -5.44
C ASP A 67 -26.62 33.12 -6.47
N ASP A 68 -27.31 33.96 -7.24
CA ASP A 68 -28.22 33.51 -8.30
C ASP A 68 -27.48 33.27 -9.63
N LEU A 69 -26.22 33.72 -9.76
CA LEU A 69 -25.41 33.42 -10.94
C LEU A 69 -25.26 31.91 -11.17
N LEU A 70 -25.27 31.13 -10.09
CA LEU A 70 -25.24 29.66 -10.15
C LEU A 70 -26.45 29.04 -10.87
N LYS A 71 -27.57 29.74 -10.82
CA LYS A 71 -28.86 29.29 -11.38
C LYS A 71 -28.99 29.58 -12.87
N ILE A 72 -28.11 30.42 -13.43
CA ILE A 72 -28.10 30.74 -14.84
C ILE A 72 -27.37 29.65 -15.63
N THR A 73 -28.12 28.83 -16.36
CA THR A 73 -27.55 27.74 -17.17
C THR A 73 -26.94 28.25 -18.47
N ASP A 74 -27.52 29.30 -19.05
CA ASP A 74 -26.99 29.98 -20.25
C ASP A 74 -27.17 31.49 -20.13
N PHE A 75 -26.08 32.24 -20.10
CA PHE A 75 -26.08 33.70 -20.06
C PHE A 75 -26.67 34.32 -21.32
N CYS A 76 -26.65 33.65 -22.47
CA CYS A 76 -27.30 34.17 -23.70
C CYS A 76 -28.80 34.31 -23.52
N ASN A 77 -29.43 33.51 -22.67
CA ASN A 77 -30.88 33.65 -22.38
C ASN A 77 -31.23 34.98 -21.76
N LEU A 78 -30.27 35.68 -21.13
CA LEU A 78 -30.50 37.03 -20.60
C LEU A 78 -30.83 38.04 -21.71
N LEU A 79 -30.40 37.81 -22.97
CA LEU A 79 -30.69 38.69 -24.11
C LEU A 79 -32.20 38.84 -24.35
N TYR A 80 -33.01 37.83 -24.03
CA TYR A 80 -34.47 37.88 -24.17
C TYR A 80 -35.18 38.64 -23.08
N LEU A 81 -34.50 38.94 -21.98
CA LEU A 81 -35.05 39.73 -20.87
C LEU A 81 -34.91 41.24 -21.08
N PHE A 82 -34.08 41.65 -22.05
CA PHE A 82 -33.90 43.05 -22.35
C PHE A 82 -35.03 43.56 -23.23
N GLU A 83 -35.59 44.66 -22.82
CA GLU A 83 -36.62 45.42 -23.55
C GLU A 83 -36.07 46.81 -23.77
N GLU A 84 -36.11 47.26 -25.02
CA GLU A 84 -35.81 48.65 -25.32
C GLU A 84 -36.88 49.56 -24.70
N PRO A 85 -36.49 50.62 -23.91
CA PRO A 85 -37.43 51.42 -23.20
C PRO A 85 -38.35 52.18 -24.15
N LEU A 86 -39.64 51.94 -24.06
CA LEU A 86 -40.65 52.80 -24.63
C LEU A 86 -40.97 53.89 -23.63
N THR A 87 -41.15 55.12 -24.06
CA THR A 87 -41.26 56.35 -23.26
C THR A 87 -42.38 56.38 -22.23
N GLU A 88 -43.22 55.35 -22.13
CA GLU A 88 -44.46 55.39 -21.35
C GLU A 88 -44.53 54.45 -20.15
N ASN A 89 -43.48 53.55 -19.88
CA ASN A 89 -43.60 52.50 -18.88
C ASN A 89 -42.35 52.27 -18.02
N TYR A 90 -41.71 53.30 -17.48
CA TYR A 90 -40.52 53.17 -16.63
C TYR A 90 -40.72 52.37 -15.34
N GLU A 91 -41.97 52.31 -14.82
CA GLU A 91 -42.29 51.58 -13.60
C GLU A 91 -42.03 50.05 -13.71
N ASN A 92 -42.09 49.49 -14.94
CA ASN A 92 -41.91 48.07 -15.18
C ASN A 92 -40.45 47.59 -14.97
N TYR A 93 -39.46 48.52 -15.04
CA TYR A 93 -38.05 48.18 -14.88
C TYR A 93 -37.62 47.95 -13.44
N SER A 94 -38.41 48.37 -12.45
CA SER A 94 -38.15 48.15 -11.02
C SER A 94 -38.74 46.84 -10.48
N THR A 95 -39.46 46.10 -11.32
CA THR A 95 -40.14 44.86 -10.90
C THR A 95 -39.20 43.66 -11.07
N PRO A 96 -38.97 42.83 -10.04
CA PRO A 96 -38.21 41.60 -10.15
C PRO A 96 -38.83 40.70 -11.23
N ARG A 97 -37.99 40.24 -12.18
CA ARG A 97 -38.42 39.30 -13.22
C ARG A 97 -37.97 37.91 -12.86
N PRO A 98 -38.85 36.89 -12.88
CA PRO A 98 -38.44 35.52 -12.71
C PRO A 98 -37.57 35.10 -13.92
N PHE A 99 -36.41 34.51 -13.65
CA PHE A 99 -35.60 33.85 -14.68
C PHE A 99 -36.27 32.50 -14.96
N ILE A 100 -36.82 32.33 -16.15
CA ILE A 100 -37.45 31.08 -16.60
C ILE A 100 -36.45 30.40 -17.57
N GLU A 101 -35.96 29.21 -17.17
CA GLU A 101 -35.00 28.42 -17.94
C GLU A 101 -35.55 27.95 -19.29
N ASP A 102 -36.87 27.90 -19.48
CA ASP A 102 -37.54 27.41 -20.72
C ASP A 102 -37.53 28.43 -21.88
N ALA A 103 -36.71 29.45 -21.82
CA ALA A 103 -36.52 30.34 -22.95
C ALA A 103 -35.88 29.58 -24.11
N LYS A 104 -36.58 29.56 -25.25
CA LYS A 104 -36.30 28.90 -26.50
C LYS A 104 -34.81 28.66 -26.73
N GLU A 105 -34.43 27.42 -27.10
CA GLU A 105 -33.12 27.10 -27.65
C GLU A 105 -32.80 28.13 -28.75
N THR A 106 -31.90 29.05 -28.46
CA THR A 106 -31.35 29.97 -29.47
C THR A 106 -30.41 29.15 -30.33
N GLU A 107 -30.70 29.00 -31.59
CA GLU A 107 -29.68 28.66 -32.59
C GLU A 107 -28.68 29.84 -32.63
N THR A 108 -27.69 29.79 -31.72
CA THR A 108 -26.58 30.74 -31.76
C THR A 108 -25.76 30.47 -33.03
N GLN A 109 -25.73 31.44 -33.93
CA GLN A 109 -24.97 31.34 -35.21
C GLN A 109 -23.50 31.75 -35.01
N LEU A 110 -22.83 31.20 -33.97
CA LEU A 110 -21.43 31.52 -33.68
C LEU A 110 -20.44 30.83 -34.62
N SER A 111 -20.91 29.97 -35.53
CA SER A 111 -20.07 29.29 -36.52
C SER A 111 -19.27 30.25 -37.41
N GLU A 112 -19.78 31.45 -37.66
CA GLU A 112 -19.09 32.48 -38.44
C GLU A 112 -17.85 33.07 -37.74
N ILE A 113 -17.80 32.99 -36.40
CA ILE A 113 -16.67 33.49 -35.61
C ILE A 113 -15.45 32.59 -35.75
N GLY A 114 -15.67 31.28 -35.79
CA GLY A 114 -14.63 30.26 -35.84
C GLY A 114 -14.08 29.89 -34.48
N GLU A 115 -13.78 28.61 -34.34
CA GLU A 115 -13.41 27.99 -33.06
C GLU A 115 -12.13 28.60 -32.43
N ASN A 116 -11.09 28.83 -33.23
CA ASN A 116 -9.83 29.43 -32.75
C ASN A 116 -10.00 30.86 -32.25
N ARG A 117 -10.85 31.67 -32.93
CA ARG A 117 -11.13 33.04 -32.50
C ARG A 117 -11.90 33.07 -31.19
N ALA A 118 -12.91 32.22 -31.04
CA ALA A 118 -13.63 32.08 -29.76
C ALA A 118 -12.69 31.64 -28.63
N ALA A 119 -11.75 30.72 -28.90
CA ALA A 119 -10.73 30.29 -27.97
C ALA A 119 -9.79 31.42 -27.53
N GLU A 120 -9.31 32.24 -28.47
CA GLU A 120 -8.46 33.41 -28.19
C GLU A 120 -9.20 34.45 -27.33
N VAL A 121 -10.49 34.70 -27.62
CA VAL A 121 -11.33 35.61 -26.82
C VAL A 121 -11.49 35.07 -25.39
N TYR A 122 -11.64 33.74 -25.24
CA TYR A 122 -11.72 33.09 -23.92
C TYR A 122 -10.41 33.23 -23.11
N GLU A 123 -9.25 33.06 -23.75
CA GLU A 123 -7.96 33.31 -23.10
C GLU A 123 -7.83 34.76 -22.62
N CYS A 124 -8.29 35.71 -23.43
CA CYS A 124 -8.32 37.09 -23.04
C CYS A 124 -9.26 37.37 -21.86
N LEU A 125 -10.40 36.69 -21.80
CA LEU A 125 -11.34 36.79 -20.65
C LEU A 125 -10.69 36.30 -19.36
N LEU A 126 -9.94 35.22 -19.43
CA LEU A 126 -9.27 34.64 -18.26
C LEU A 126 -7.99 35.39 -17.83
N SER A 127 -7.44 36.24 -18.70
CA SER A 127 -6.23 37.00 -18.41
C SER A 127 -6.36 37.81 -17.11
N SER A 128 -5.25 37.93 -16.34
CA SER A 128 -5.14 38.78 -15.19
C SER A 128 -5.08 40.28 -15.53
N THR A 129 -4.74 40.59 -16.76
CA THR A 129 -4.69 41.98 -17.27
C THR A 129 -5.86 42.24 -18.22
N PRO A 130 -6.43 43.45 -18.21
CA PRO A 130 -7.47 43.84 -19.14
C PRO A 130 -7.07 43.60 -20.61
N SER A 131 -7.99 43.07 -21.39
CA SER A 131 -7.76 42.76 -22.81
C SER A 131 -8.73 43.56 -23.71
N PHE A 132 -8.18 44.18 -24.73
CA PHE A 132 -8.93 44.94 -25.73
C PHE A 132 -8.72 44.28 -27.09
N ILE A 133 -9.81 43.77 -27.67
CA ILE A 133 -9.75 43.02 -28.93
C ILE A 133 -10.43 43.83 -30.01
N LEU A 134 -9.77 44.05 -31.15
CA LEU A 134 -10.42 44.65 -32.31
C LEU A 134 -11.48 43.69 -32.82
N SER A 135 -12.74 44.13 -32.78
CA SER A 135 -13.88 43.31 -33.22
C SER A 135 -14.23 43.57 -34.65
N GLU A 136 -14.27 42.50 -35.43
CA GLU A 136 -14.79 42.45 -36.81
C GLU A 136 -16.17 41.76 -36.84
N PHE A 137 -16.77 41.50 -35.66
CA PHE A 137 -18.04 40.80 -35.55
C PHE A 137 -19.22 41.78 -35.58
N THR A 138 -20.39 41.29 -35.98
CA THR A 138 -21.64 42.05 -35.81
C THR A 138 -21.92 42.27 -34.33
N SER A 139 -22.72 43.27 -33.98
CA SER A 139 -23.12 43.54 -32.61
C SER A 139 -23.71 42.30 -31.96
N ARG A 140 -24.61 41.63 -32.64
CA ARG A 140 -25.26 40.40 -32.15
C ARG A 140 -24.26 39.29 -31.86
N HIS A 141 -23.36 38.97 -32.79
CA HIS A 141 -22.35 37.94 -32.60
C HIS A 141 -21.41 38.28 -31.46
N SER A 142 -21.04 39.55 -31.30
CA SER A 142 -20.23 40.03 -30.17
C SER A 142 -20.90 39.80 -28.83
N GLN A 143 -22.20 40.10 -28.73
CA GLN A 143 -23.01 39.89 -27.50
C GLN A 143 -23.15 38.39 -27.19
N GLU A 144 -23.56 37.61 -28.19
CA GLU A 144 -23.75 36.15 -28.03
C GLU A 144 -22.42 35.46 -27.67
N LEU A 145 -21.29 35.81 -28.31
CA LEU A 145 -19.99 35.26 -28.02
C LEU A 145 -19.58 35.51 -26.56
N LEU A 146 -19.59 36.79 -26.13
CA LEU A 146 -19.13 37.12 -24.78
C LEU A 146 -20.01 36.50 -23.70
N LEU A 147 -21.34 36.52 -23.88
CA LEU A 147 -22.25 35.88 -22.91
C LEU A 147 -22.12 34.36 -22.92
N SER A 148 -21.96 33.72 -24.09
CA SER A 148 -21.70 32.28 -24.17
C SER A 148 -20.42 31.88 -23.43
N LEU A 149 -19.35 32.68 -23.55
CA LEU A 149 -18.08 32.42 -22.85
C LEU A 149 -18.19 32.46 -21.32
N LEU A 150 -19.12 33.27 -20.76
CA LEU A 150 -19.36 33.30 -19.31
C LEU A 150 -19.87 31.96 -18.79
N ASN A 151 -20.53 31.13 -19.60
CA ASN A 151 -20.98 29.79 -19.23
C ASN A 151 -19.83 28.84 -18.89
N TYR A 152 -18.62 29.15 -19.37
CA TYR A 152 -17.41 28.32 -19.19
C TYR A 152 -16.45 28.88 -18.12
N VAL A 153 -16.95 29.80 -17.28
CA VAL A 153 -16.20 30.41 -16.17
C VAL A 153 -16.87 30.04 -14.85
N PRO A 154 -16.16 29.47 -13.87
CA PRO A 154 -16.68 29.27 -12.52
C PRO A 154 -17.21 30.57 -11.94
N VAL A 155 -18.30 30.48 -11.18
CA VAL A 155 -18.97 31.67 -10.65
C VAL A 155 -18.05 32.52 -9.75
N GLU A 156 -17.16 31.89 -9.00
CA GLU A 156 -16.21 32.63 -8.15
C GLU A 156 -15.20 33.46 -8.96
N ILE A 157 -14.79 32.98 -10.13
CA ILE A 157 -13.98 33.76 -11.09
C ILE A 157 -14.85 34.84 -11.73
N LEU A 158 -16.07 34.49 -12.15
CA LEU A 158 -17.00 35.39 -12.82
C LEU A 158 -17.37 36.61 -11.96
N LYS A 159 -17.51 36.45 -10.65
CA LYS A 159 -17.76 37.55 -9.70
C LYS A 159 -16.74 38.69 -9.78
N ASN A 160 -15.57 38.45 -10.38
CA ASN A 160 -14.47 39.42 -10.54
C ASN A 160 -14.19 39.79 -11.99
N LYS A 161 -14.96 39.27 -12.94
CA LYS A 161 -14.78 39.55 -14.36
C LYS A 161 -15.82 40.54 -14.90
N SER A 162 -15.37 41.39 -15.79
CA SER A 162 -16.22 42.38 -16.45
C SER A 162 -15.98 42.38 -17.96
N ILE A 163 -17.03 42.54 -18.76
CA ILE A 163 -16.97 42.46 -20.22
C ILE A 163 -17.72 43.64 -20.86
N CYS A 164 -17.31 44.00 -22.07
CA CYS A 164 -18.07 44.92 -22.96
C CYS A 164 -18.01 44.38 -24.39
N SER A 165 -19.17 44.14 -25.00
CA SER A 165 -19.27 43.57 -26.32
C SER A 165 -19.11 44.59 -27.46
N GLY A 166 -19.02 45.92 -27.14
CA GLY A 166 -18.87 46.96 -28.13
C GLY A 166 -18.52 48.30 -27.51
N THR A 167 -17.37 48.85 -27.89
CA THR A 167 -16.95 50.20 -27.48
C THR A 167 -16.00 50.78 -28.55
N ALA A 168 -16.00 52.10 -28.74
CA ALA A 168 -15.06 52.76 -29.65
C ALA A 168 -13.65 52.77 -29.07
N SER A 169 -13.52 53.00 -27.74
CA SER A 169 -12.28 53.03 -27.00
C SER A 169 -12.44 52.27 -25.66
N PRO A 170 -11.34 51.78 -25.07
CA PRO A 170 -11.41 51.02 -23.80
C PRO A 170 -12.09 51.82 -22.69
N ARG A 171 -13.13 51.22 -22.08
CA ARG A 171 -13.89 51.79 -20.98
C ARG A 171 -13.29 51.40 -19.64
N SER A 172 -13.42 52.34 -18.70
CA SER A 172 -12.96 52.13 -17.32
C SER A 172 -13.93 52.80 -16.36
N TYR A 173 -13.93 52.36 -15.11
CA TYR A 173 -14.58 52.99 -13.98
C TYR A 173 -13.56 53.11 -12.85
N ASP A 174 -13.43 54.26 -12.24
CA ASP A 174 -12.46 54.60 -11.21
C ASP A 174 -11.02 54.19 -11.52
N GLY A 175 -10.61 54.43 -12.81
CA GLY A 175 -9.27 54.07 -13.31
C GLY A 175 -9.03 52.59 -13.58
N GLN A 176 -10.02 51.73 -13.37
CA GLN A 176 -9.95 50.30 -13.64
C GLN A 176 -10.68 49.95 -14.95
N TYR A 177 -9.94 49.35 -15.88
CA TYR A 177 -10.53 48.88 -17.13
C TYR A 177 -11.36 47.59 -16.91
N LEU A 178 -12.41 47.41 -17.71
CA LEU A 178 -13.13 46.14 -17.77
C LEU A 178 -12.20 45.04 -18.29
N SER A 179 -12.40 43.82 -17.79
CA SER A 179 -11.50 42.68 -17.99
C SER A 179 -11.33 42.32 -19.48
N LEU A 180 -12.41 42.35 -20.24
CA LEU A 180 -12.42 42.06 -21.67
C LEU A 180 -13.34 43.02 -22.41
N GLN A 181 -12.84 43.66 -23.45
CA GLN A 181 -13.62 44.59 -24.28
C GLN A 181 -13.38 44.33 -25.75
N LEU A 182 -14.45 44.31 -26.54
CA LEU A 182 -14.38 44.32 -27.99
C LEU A 182 -14.44 45.79 -28.45
N VAL A 183 -13.39 46.26 -29.13
CA VAL A 183 -13.22 47.65 -29.53
C VAL A 183 -13.32 47.78 -31.04
N THR A 184 -13.81 48.93 -31.53
CA THR A 184 -13.94 49.20 -32.98
C THR A 184 -12.84 50.07 -33.54
N HIS A 185 -12.03 50.73 -32.71
CA HIS A 185 -10.92 51.57 -33.16
C HIS A 185 -9.59 50.92 -32.78
N ASP A 186 -8.68 50.92 -33.73
CA ASP A 186 -7.31 50.47 -33.57
C ASP A 186 -6.52 51.44 -32.64
N GLY A 187 -5.79 50.88 -31.72
CA GLY A 187 -4.95 51.61 -30.81
C GLY A 187 -3.77 50.78 -30.31
N ASN A 188 -2.76 51.39 -29.69
CA ASN A 188 -1.52 50.74 -29.27
C ASN A 188 -1.70 49.56 -28.30
N ALA A 189 -2.82 49.47 -27.59
CA ALA A 189 -3.11 48.42 -26.65
C ALA A 189 -4.08 47.35 -27.19
N VAL A 190 -4.54 47.49 -28.42
CA VAL A 190 -5.54 46.62 -29.04
C VAL A 190 -4.88 45.39 -29.60
N LYS A 191 -5.47 44.22 -29.30
CA LYS A 191 -5.07 42.92 -29.84
C LYS A 191 -5.88 42.62 -31.11
N TYR A 192 -5.20 42.03 -32.08
CA TYR A 192 -5.83 41.43 -33.24
C TYR A 192 -5.99 39.95 -33.03
N LEU A 193 -7.19 39.41 -33.27
CA LEU A 193 -7.37 37.97 -33.25
C LEU A 193 -6.52 37.34 -34.36
N SER A 194 -5.67 36.41 -33.94
CA SER A 194 -4.82 35.63 -34.85
C SER A 194 -5.51 34.30 -35.16
N ASN A 195 -5.14 33.66 -36.23
CA ASN A 195 -5.57 32.27 -36.48
C ASN A 195 -4.59 31.27 -35.88
N LYS A 196 -3.77 31.68 -34.90
CA LYS A 196 -2.88 30.78 -34.20
C LYS A 196 -3.69 29.90 -33.23
N PRO A 197 -3.33 28.62 -33.08
CA PRO A 197 -4.00 27.77 -32.11
C PRO A 197 -3.82 28.34 -30.72
N ALA A 198 -4.90 28.54 -30.00
CA ALA A 198 -4.92 28.86 -28.59
C ALA A 198 -4.50 27.63 -27.76
N ALA A 199 -4.36 27.78 -26.44
CA ALA A 199 -4.07 26.67 -25.56
C ALA A 199 -5.14 25.55 -25.70
N PRO A 200 -4.80 24.26 -25.51
CA PRO A 200 -5.75 23.15 -25.69
C PRO A 200 -7.01 23.29 -24.86
N SER A 201 -6.90 23.78 -23.61
CA SER A 201 -8.03 24.08 -22.73
C SER A 201 -8.96 25.13 -23.31
N SER A 202 -8.42 26.22 -23.87
CA SER A 202 -9.18 27.28 -24.50
C SER A 202 -9.80 26.84 -25.83
N GLN A 203 -9.09 26.00 -26.61
CA GLN A 203 -9.63 25.39 -27.82
C GLN A 203 -10.85 24.52 -27.53
N LEU A 204 -10.82 23.71 -26.43
CA LEU A 204 -11.97 22.92 -25.99
C LEU A 204 -13.20 23.81 -25.75
N VAL A 205 -13.01 24.98 -25.14
CA VAL A 205 -14.10 25.95 -24.91
C VAL A 205 -14.53 26.60 -26.24
N GLY A 206 -13.61 27.03 -27.06
CA GLY A 206 -13.91 27.62 -28.39
C GLY A 206 -14.76 26.69 -29.26
N VAL A 207 -14.36 25.42 -29.36
CA VAL A 207 -15.13 24.36 -30.05
C VAL A 207 -16.51 24.18 -29.41
N SER A 208 -16.58 24.18 -28.06
CA SER A 208 -17.85 23.97 -27.35
C SER A 208 -18.83 25.11 -27.51
N VAL A 209 -18.34 26.36 -27.52
CA VAL A 209 -19.14 27.57 -27.75
C VAL A 209 -19.67 27.61 -29.18
N VAL A 210 -18.79 27.44 -30.17
CA VAL A 210 -19.16 27.55 -31.59
C VAL A 210 -20.14 26.44 -32.00
N ASN A 211 -19.97 25.24 -31.49
CA ASN A 211 -20.80 24.07 -31.80
C ASN A 211 -21.96 23.85 -30.81
N ASN A 212 -22.23 24.80 -29.93
CA ASN A 212 -23.27 24.74 -28.91
C ASN A 212 -23.24 23.42 -28.11
N ARG A 213 -22.06 23.09 -27.53
CA ARG A 213 -21.84 21.86 -26.74
C ARG A 213 -21.84 22.17 -25.23
N PRO A 214 -22.98 22.01 -24.52
CA PRO A 214 -23.09 22.40 -23.11
C PRO A 214 -22.38 21.45 -22.14
N GLN A 215 -21.82 20.33 -22.63
CA GLN A 215 -21.21 19.32 -21.76
C GLN A 215 -20.05 19.88 -20.93
N VAL A 216 -19.19 20.69 -21.54
CA VAL A 216 -18.03 21.28 -20.87
C VAL A 216 -18.46 22.30 -19.82
N SER A 217 -19.44 23.19 -20.15
CA SER A 217 -19.98 24.15 -19.17
C SER A 217 -20.68 23.45 -18.01
N SER A 218 -21.40 22.34 -18.27
CA SER A 218 -22.02 21.52 -17.24
C SER A 218 -21.00 20.88 -16.33
N LEU A 219 -19.86 20.38 -16.84
CA LEU A 219 -18.76 19.85 -16.03
C LEU A 219 -18.14 20.94 -15.15
N ILE A 220 -17.87 22.14 -15.71
CA ILE A 220 -17.33 23.27 -14.92
C ILE A 220 -18.26 23.61 -13.76
N ARG A 221 -19.58 23.67 -13.99
CA ARG A 221 -20.57 23.91 -12.92
C ARG A 221 -20.59 22.81 -11.88
N HIS A 222 -20.49 21.55 -12.29
CA HIS A 222 -20.49 20.42 -11.37
C HIS A 222 -19.29 20.46 -10.40
N TYR A 223 -18.13 20.89 -10.87
CA TYR A 223 -16.89 20.94 -10.09
C TYR A 223 -16.50 22.36 -9.63
N GLN A 224 -17.37 23.35 -9.74
CA GLN A 224 -17.05 24.75 -9.48
C GLN A 224 -16.53 25.03 -8.05
N ASP A 225 -17.02 24.27 -7.04
CA ASP A 225 -16.56 24.42 -5.66
C ASP A 225 -15.10 23.97 -5.49
N GLU A 226 -14.64 23.00 -6.29
CA GLU A 226 -13.25 22.54 -6.31
C GLU A 226 -12.35 23.46 -7.14
N LEU A 227 -12.89 24.12 -8.15
CA LEU A 227 -12.18 25.08 -9.00
C LEU A 227 -11.98 26.42 -8.28
N GLY A 228 -12.97 26.84 -7.51
CA GLY A 228 -12.93 28.09 -6.75
C GLY A 228 -12.73 29.31 -7.66
N ASP A 229 -11.86 30.22 -7.23
CA ASP A 229 -11.53 31.47 -7.94
C ASP A 229 -10.22 31.38 -8.75
N SER A 230 -9.62 30.19 -8.88
CA SER A 230 -8.33 29.98 -9.56
C SER A 230 -8.49 29.71 -11.05
N VAL A 231 -7.95 30.61 -11.86
CA VAL A 231 -7.86 30.44 -13.32
C VAL A 231 -6.92 29.28 -13.68
N GLU A 232 -5.87 29.07 -12.90
CA GLU A 232 -4.91 27.97 -13.07
C GLU A 232 -5.59 26.63 -12.88
N LYS A 233 -6.44 26.49 -11.83
CA LYS A 233 -7.22 25.26 -11.59
C LYS A 233 -8.22 25.02 -12.72
N LEU A 234 -8.90 26.05 -13.20
CA LEU A 234 -9.80 25.94 -14.35
C LEU A 234 -9.05 25.45 -15.59
N SER A 235 -7.90 26.04 -15.89
CA SER A 235 -7.08 25.65 -17.04
C SER A 235 -6.59 24.21 -16.92
N GLY A 236 -6.08 23.80 -15.76
CA GLY A 236 -5.65 22.43 -15.49
C GLY A 236 -6.79 21.42 -15.59
N PHE A 237 -7.95 21.75 -15.02
CA PHE A 237 -9.17 20.95 -15.14
C PHE A 237 -9.56 20.72 -16.62
N LEU A 238 -9.62 21.79 -17.41
CA LEU A 238 -9.94 21.69 -18.83
C LEU A 238 -8.89 20.89 -19.62
N ASN A 239 -7.60 21.01 -19.28
CA ASN A 239 -6.54 20.18 -19.87
C ASN A 239 -6.74 18.69 -19.58
N VAL A 240 -7.13 18.31 -18.35
CA VAL A 240 -7.47 16.92 -18.02
C VAL A 240 -8.66 16.45 -18.87
N VAL A 241 -9.70 17.27 -19.05
CA VAL A 241 -10.84 16.93 -19.92
C VAL A 241 -10.40 16.74 -21.38
N VAL A 242 -9.47 17.56 -21.89
CA VAL A 242 -8.88 17.38 -23.23
C VAL A 242 -8.16 16.05 -23.35
N LEU A 243 -7.33 15.70 -22.34
CA LEU A 243 -6.55 14.47 -22.32
C LEU A 243 -7.44 13.23 -22.29
N ILE A 244 -8.50 13.23 -21.46
CA ILE A 244 -9.44 12.11 -21.36
C ILE A 244 -10.15 11.85 -22.72
N ASN A 245 -10.44 12.90 -23.48
CA ASN A 245 -11.11 12.79 -24.77
C ASN A 245 -10.15 12.57 -25.95
N ARG A 246 -8.85 12.46 -25.70
CA ARG A 246 -7.84 12.27 -26.75
C ARG A 246 -7.90 10.85 -27.31
N THR A 247 -8.01 10.72 -28.63
CA THR A 247 -7.93 9.42 -29.30
C THR A 247 -6.48 8.98 -29.42
N CYS A 248 -6.13 7.83 -28.82
CA CYS A 248 -4.80 7.25 -28.85
C CYS A 248 -4.69 6.19 -29.96
N LYS A 249 -3.54 6.12 -30.63
CA LYS A 249 -3.28 5.20 -31.75
C LYS A 249 -2.80 3.82 -31.30
N ASP A 250 -2.02 3.78 -30.23
CA ASP A 250 -1.39 2.58 -29.72
C ASP A 250 -1.29 2.63 -28.18
N ASP A 251 -0.78 1.56 -27.59
CA ASP A 251 -0.71 1.42 -26.12
C ASP A 251 0.39 2.30 -25.50
N GLU A 252 1.43 2.67 -26.26
CA GLU A 252 2.47 3.59 -25.78
C GLU A 252 1.89 5.00 -25.65
N GLU A 253 1.11 5.47 -26.64
CA GLU A 253 0.40 6.75 -26.56
C GLU A 253 -0.63 6.76 -25.42
N LYS A 254 -1.36 5.65 -25.20
CA LYS A 254 -2.31 5.53 -24.07
C LYS A 254 -1.60 5.68 -22.72
N GLN A 255 -0.47 5.02 -22.55
CA GLN A 255 0.32 5.13 -21.31
C GLN A 255 0.85 6.54 -21.09
N GLN A 256 1.31 7.19 -22.17
CA GLN A 256 1.77 8.57 -22.12
C GLN A 256 0.63 9.54 -21.72
N VAL A 257 -0.57 9.37 -22.29
CA VAL A 257 -1.75 10.18 -21.94
C VAL A 257 -2.16 9.97 -20.48
N LEU A 258 -2.11 8.74 -20.00
CA LEU A 258 -2.39 8.46 -18.58
C LEU A 258 -1.39 9.17 -17.64
N LEU A 259 -0.11 9.16 -17.99
CA LEU A 259 0.92 9.90 -17.25
C LEU A 259 0.65 11.41 -17.26
N GLU A 260 0.29 11.97 -18.43
CA GLU A 260 -0.06 13.38 -18.57
C GLU A 260 -1.28 13.75 -17.73
N ILE A 261 -2.32 12.88 -17.67
CA ILE A 261 -3.50 13.07 -16.80
C ILE A 261 -3.10 13.12 -15.33
N ILE A 262 -2.31 12.14 -14.86
CA ILE A 262 -1.89 12.06 -13.45
C ILE A 262 -1.05 13.29 -13.07
N ASN A 263 -0.09 13.68 -13.90
CA ASN A 263 0.76 14.83 -13.65
C ASN A 263 -0.05 16.13 -13.64
N THR A 264 -0.94 16.33 -14.63
CA THR A 264 -1.80 17.52 -14.70
C THR A 264 -2.74 17.61 -13.47
N LEU A 265 -3.30 16.48 -13.01
CA LEU A 265 -4.09 16.44 -11.78
C LEU A 265 -3.26 16.80 -10.54
N SER A 266 -2.03 16.29 -10.45
CA SER A 266 -1.13 16.59 -9.32
C SER A 266 -0.71 18.05 -9.28
N GLU A 267 -0.45 18.66 -10.44
CA GLU A 267 -0.09 20.06 -10.55
C GLU A 267 -1.28 20.99 -10.27
N THR A 268 -2.46 20.62 -10.78
CA THR A 268 -3.69 21.41 -10.61
C THR A 268 -4.24 21.34 -9.19
N PHE A 269 -4.18 20.17 -8.58
CA PHE A 269 -4.73 19.87 -7.25
C PHE A 269 -3.66 19.18 -6.37
N PRO A 270 -2.67 19.91 -5.86
CA PRO A 270 -1.50 19.31 -5.21
C PRO A 270 -1.79 18.68 -3.84
N ALA A 271 -2.82 19.12 -3.13
CA ALA A 271 -3.19 18.49 -1.85
C ALA A 271 -4.15 17.31 -2.06
N LYS A 272 -4.10 16.32 -1.17
CA LYS A 272 -4.95 15.12 -1.23
C LYS A 272 -6.45 15.44 -1.23
N GLU A 273 -6.85 16.45 -0.47
CA GLU A 273 -8.26 16.86 -0.36
C GLU A 273 -8.68 17.86 -1.46
N ASP A 274 -7.72 18.44 -2.16
CA ASP A 274 -7.98 19.40 -3.24
C ASP A 274 -8.41 18.65 -4.51
N GLY A 275 -9.54 19.07 -5.10
CA GLY A 275 -10.10 18.41 -6.28
C GLY A 275 -10.52 16.95 -6.04
N ARG A 276 -10.94 16.60 -4.82
CA ARG A 276 -11.22 15.22 -4.41
C ARG A 276 -12.28 14.53 -5.27
N ILE A 277 -13.38 15.22 -5.53
CA ILE A 277 -14.52 14.68 -6.29
C ILE A 277 -14.09 14.49 -7.75
N PHE A 278 -13.39 15.47 -8.32
CA PHE A 278 -12.91 15.43 -9.69
C PHE A 278 -11.85 14.33 -9.88
N LYS A 279 -10.85 14.23 -8.99
CA LYS A 279 -9.86 13.15 -9.02
C LYS A 279 -10.52 11.77 -9.00
N SER A 280 -11.48 11.56 -8.11
CA SER A 280 -12.20 10.28 -8.03
C SER A 280 -13.03 10.00 -9.29
N ALA A 281 -13.62 11.03 -9.89
CA ALA A 281 -14.38 10.88 -11.12
C ALA A 281 -13.47 10.57 -12.33
N VAL A 282 -12.29 11.17 -12.39
CA VAL A 282 -11.31 10.90 -13.46
C VAL A 282 -10.82 9.45 -13.38
N PHE A 283 -10.53 8.95 -12.19
CA PHE A 283 -10.04 7.58 -12.00
C PHE A 283 -11.13 6.49 -12.03
N GLN A 284 -12.24 6.72 -12.69
CA GLN A 284 -13.27 5.68 -12.89
C GLN A 284 -12.72 4.51 -13.74
N PRO A 285 -13.27 3.27 -13.57
CA PRO A 285 -12.82 2.10 -14.34
C PRO A 285 -12.90 2.24 -15.86
N SER A 286 -13.75 3.14 -16.36
CA SER A 286 -13.82 3.46 -17.80
C SER A 286 -12.51 4.04 -18.33
N LEU A 287 -11.87 4.94 -17.58
CA LEU A 287 -10.59 5.52 -17.99
C LEU A 287 -9.50 4.46 -18.16
N ALA A 288 -9.37 3.55 -17.17
CA ALA A 288 -8.39 2.47 -17.25
C ALA A 288 -8.62 1.57 -18.46
N ARG A 289 -9.91 1.25 -18.77
CA ARG A 289 -10.28 0.45 -19.93
C ARG A 289 -9.89 1.14 -21.25
N ASP A 290 -10.14 2.44 -21.36
CA ASP A 290 -9.87 3.22 -22.55
C ASP A 290 -8.36 3.48 -22.74
N LEU A 291 -7.59 3.50 -21.65
CA LEU A 291 -6.15 3.78 -21.64
C LEU A 291 -5.27 2.53 -21.40
N GLY A 292 -5.68 1.36 -21.91
CA GLY A 292 -4.81 0.19 -22.01
C GLY A 292 -5.00 -0.90 -20.95
N GLY A 293 -6.09 -0.84 -20.17
CA GLY A 293 -6.46 -1.87 -19.21
C GLY A 293 -6.05 -1.57 -17.77
N GLU A 294 -6.63 -2.35 -16.84
CA GLU A 294 -6.41 -2.17 -15.40
C GLU A 294 -4.95 -2.42 -14.97
N GLU A 295 -4.25 -3.36 -15.61
CA GLU A 295 -2.86 -3.66 -15.31
C GLU A 295 -1.93 -2.48 -15.64
N ASN A 296 -2.11 -1.87 -16.81
CA ASN A 296 -1.33 -0.70 -17.23
C ASN A 296 -1.64 0.51 -16.35
N PHE A 297 -2.90 0.70 -15.98
CA PHE A 297 -3.30 1.74 -15.05
C PHE A 297 -2.63 1.57 -13.68
N LEU A 298 -2.73 0.37 -13.09
CA LEU A 298 -2.14 0.06 -11.78
C LEU A 298 -0.62 0.11 -11.82
N PHE A 299 0.01 -0.33 -12.91
CA PHE A 299 1.44 -0.18 -13.12
C PHE A 299 1.86 1.30 -13.13
N THR A 300 1.18 2.11 -13.95
CA THR A 300 1.50 3.54 -14.07
C THR A 300 1.36 4.25 -12.73
N ILE A 301 0.23 4.07 -12.04
CA ILE A 301 0.00 4.71 -10.74
C ILE A 301 0.98 4.24 -9.66
N SER A 302 1.53 3.03 -9.79
CA SER A 302 2.55 2.48 -8.87
C SER A 302 3.96 3.03 -9.09
N THR A 303 4.19 3.77 -10.18
CA THR A 303 5.52 4.29 -10.56
C THR A 303 5.64 5.80 -10.53
N VAL A 304 4.52 6.52 -10.46
CA VAL A 304 4.46 7.98 -10.41
C VAL A 304 4.41 8.51 -8.97
N ASP A 305 4.60 9.82 -8.80
CA ASP A 305 4.36 10.46 -7.51
C ASP A 305 2.86 10.45 -7.18
N VAL A 306 2.51 9.89 -6.04
CA VAL A 306 1.13 9.78 -5.55
C VAL A 306 0.85 10.66 -4.33
N SER A 307 1.73 11.60 -4.02
CA SER A 307 1.61 12.48 -2.85
C SER A 307 0.32 13.30 -2.85
N SER A 308 -0.21 13.62 -4.03
CA SER A 308 -1.46 14.37 -4.24
C SER A 308 -2.72 13.50 -4.21
N PHE A 309 -2.62 12.18 -4.09
CA PHE A 309 -3.74 11.24 -4.18
C PHE A 309 -3.90 10.42 -2.91
N THR A 310 -5.08 9.85 -2.73
CA THR A 310 -5.33 8.78 -1.76
C THR A 310 -5.69 7.49 -2.50
N LYS A 311 -5.48 6.33 -1.83
CA LYS A 311 -5.84 5.03 -2.40
C LYS A 311 -7.33 4.91 -2.68
N GLU A 312 -8.16 5.56 -1.86
CA GLU A 312 -9.61 5.59 -1.99
C GLU A 312 -10.06 6.37 -3.24
N GLN A 313 -9.40 7.49 -3.57
CA GLN A 313 -9.71 8.26 -4.80
C GLN A 313 -9.46 7.45 -6.07
N VAL A 314 -8.47 6.54 -6.01
CA VAL A 314 -8.06 5.69 -7.14
C VAL A 314 -8.75 4.32 -7.10
N ASP A 315 -9.42 3.97 -6.00
CA ASP A 315 -9.91 2.60 -5.70
C ASP A 315 -8.80 1.54 -5.78
N TYR A 316 -7.55 1.92 -5.45
CA TYR A 316 -6.35 1.15 -5.74
C TYR A 316 -6.41 -0.31 -5.24
N GLU A 317 -6.74 -0.51 -3.96
CA GLU A 317 -6.79 -1.85 -3.37
C GLU A 317 -7.96 -2.69 -3.92
N LYS A 318 -9.10 -2.05 -4.22
CA LYS A 318 -10.24 -2.72 -4.84
C LYS A 318 -9.88 -3.22 -6.23
N ARG A 319 -9.24 -2.38 -7.04
CA ARG A 319 -8.78 -2.74 -8.38
C ARG A 319 -7.78 -3.90 -8.38
N LEU A 320 -6.81 -3.89 -7.44
CA LEU A 320 -5.89 -5.02 -7.28
C LEU A 320 -6.62 -6.34 -7.01
N ARG A 321 -7.67 -6.32 -6.19
CA ARG A 321 -8.47 -7.52 -5.87
C ARG A 321 -9.40 -7.97 -7.00
N GLU A 322 -9.78 -7.07 -7.89
CA GLU A 322 -10.63 -7.36 -9.06
C GLU A 322 -9.82 -7.90 -10.25
N LEU A 323 -8.49 -7.81 -10.23
CA LEU A 323 -7.65 -8.45 -11.24
C LEU A 323 -7.80 -9.97 -11.20
N THR A 324 -7.82 -10.58 -12.37
CA THR A 324 -7.59 -12.02 -12.46
C THR A 324 -6.17 -12.36 -12.04
N THR A 325 -5.93 -13.59 -11.58
CA THR A 325 -4.58 -14.04 -11.21
C THR A 325 -3.55 -13.80 -12.33
N ALA A 326 -3.92 -14.07 -13.58
CA ALA A 326 -3.02 -13.84 -14.72
C ALA A 326 -2.65 -12.36 -14.88
N GLN A 327 -3.62 -11.47 -14.76
CA GLN A 327 -3.40 -10.01 -14.83
C GLN A 327 -2.54 -9.52 -13.66
N PHE A 328 -2.81 -10.00 -12.45
CA PHE A 328 -2.02 -9.64 -11.28
C PHE A 328 -0.56 -10.12 -11.40
N LEU A 329 -0.33 -11.34 -11.89
CA LEU A 329 1.02 -11.84 -12.14
C LEU A 329 1.74 -11.06 -13.24
N GLN A 330 1.04 -10.60 -14.27
CA GLN A 330 1.60 -9.73 -15.30
C GLN A 330 2.00 -8.37 -14.71
N LEU A 331 1.15 -7.76 -13.90
CA LEU A 331 1.45 -6.53 -13.17
C LEU A 331 2.68 -6.70 -12.27
N LEU A 332 2.73 -7.77 -11.47
CA LEU A 332 3.89 -8.06 -10.61
C LEU A 332 5.18 -8.18 -11.40
N LYS A 333 5.14 -8.84 -12.55
CA LYS A 333 6.32 -8.99 -13.41
C LYS A 333 6.86 -7.63 -13.89
N GLN A 334 5.98 -6.69 -14.22
CA GLN A 334 6.35 -5.32 -14.56
C GLN A 334 6.91 -4.57 -13.35
N LEU A 335 6.25 -4.67 -12.19
CA LEU A 335 6.70 -4.01 -10.95
C LEU A 335 8.08 -4.48 -10.51
N TYR A 336 8.37 -5.78 -10.55
CA TYR A 336 9.69 -6.31 -10.19
C TYR A 336 10.82 -5.92 -11.15
N THR A 337 10.50 -5.62 -12.40
CA THR A 337 11.51 -5.16 -13.39
C THR A 337 11.73 -3.65 -13.36
N THR A 338 10.88 -2.91 -12.63
CA THR A 338 10.95 -1.45 -12.54
C THR A 338 11.86 -1.03 -11.39
N TRP A 339 12.79 -0.11 -11.65
CA TRP A 339 13.75 0.38 -10.66
C TRP A 339 13.20 1.47 -9.72
N LYS A 340 12.07 2.06 -10.06
CA LYS A 340 11.45 3.14 -9.28
C LYS A 340 9.97 2.85 -9.04
N LEU A 341 9.65 2.42 -7.84
CA LEU A 341 8.28 2.27 -7.35
C LEU A 341 7.97 3.33 -6.29
N ASN A 342 6.74 3.81 -6.28
CA ASN A 342 6.23 4.61 -5.16
C ASN A 342 5.81 3.71 -3.98
N GLU A 343 5.31 4.33 -2.91
CA GLU A 343 4.89 3.60 -1.70
C GLU A 343 3.79 2.56 -1.96
N TRP A 344 2.87 2.79 -2.91
CA TRP A 344 1.79 1.85 -3.25
C TRP A 344 2.32 0.64 -4.02
N GLY A 345 3.21 0.89 -4.99
CA GLY A 345 3.88 -0.19 -5.72
C GLY A 345 4.76 -1.05 -4.81
N ILE A 346 5.54 -0.42 -3.91
CA ILE A 346 6.34 -1.13 -2.90
C ILE A 346 5.44 -1.99 -2.00
N GLN A 347 4.30 -1.45 -1.55
CA GLN A 347 3.37 -2.22 -0.73
C GLN A 347 2.80 -3.41 -1.51
N THR A 348 2.40 -3.22 -2.77
CA THR A 348 1.86 -4.30 -3.61
C THR A 348 2.85 -5.46 -3.78
N VAL A 349 4.13 -5.17 -4.03
CA VAL A 349 5.16 -6.23 -4.19
C VAL A 349 5.54 -6.90 -2.87
N ASN A 350 5.32 -6.25 -1.73
CA ASN A 350 5.59 -6.82 -0.40
C ASN A 350 4.40 -7.60 0.19
N GLU A 351 3.19 -7.35 -0.29
CA GLU A 351 1.95 -7.92 0.25
C GLU A 351 1.24 -8.85 -0.74
N VAL A 352 1.99 -9.49 -1.64
CA VAL A 352 1.45 -10.36 -2.70
C VAL A 352 0.52 -11.44 -2.15
N ALA A 353 0.80 -11.97 -0.96
CA ALA A 353 -0.03 -12.99 -0.31
C ALA A 353 -1.47 -12.54 0.03
N GLN A 354 -1.75 -11.24 -0.05
CA GLN A 354 -3.12 -10.71 0.11
C GLN A 354 -3.96 -10.82 -1.16
N TYR A 355 -3.31 -10.99 -2.32
CA TYR A 355 -3.95 -10.95 -3.64
C TYR A 355 -3.92 -12.30 -4.35
N VAL A 356 -2.91 -13.14 -4.08
CA VAL A 356 -2.81 -14.48 -4.66
C VAL A 356 -2.46 -15.52 -3.60
N SER A 357 -2.96 -16.73 -3.79
CA SER A 357 -2.63 -17.90 -2.99
C SER A 357 -1.45 -18.65 -3.58
N TYR A 358 -0.80 -19.50 -2.77
CA TYR A 358 0.24 -20.39 -3.28
C TYR A 358 -0.26 -21.31 -4.41
N ALA A 359 -1.50 -21.82 -4.31
CA ALA A 359 -2.07 -22.70 -5.34
C ALA A 359 -2.16 -22.05 -6.72
N GLU A 360 -2.38 -20.73 -6.77
CA GLU A 360 -2.48 -19.97 -8.03
C GLU A 360 -1.10 -19.69 -8.67
N ILE A 361 -0.03 -19.76 -7.90
CA ILE A 361 1.34 -19.55 -8.41
C ILE A 361 2.17 -20.83 -8.47
N ALA A 362 1.63 -21.97 -8.05
CA ALA A 362 2.36 -23.23 -7.96
C ALA A 362 2.99 -23.67 -9.29
N ASP A 363 2.27 -23.48 -10.40
CA ASP A 363 2.76 -23.84 -11.75
C ASP A 363 3.97 -23.00 -12.18
N LEU A 364 4.17 -21.79 -11.61
CA LEU A 364 5.34 -20.97 -11.89
C LEU A 364 6.65 -21.64 -11.42
N ARG A 365 6.57 -22.54 -10.44
CA ARG A 365 7.72 -23.32 -9.96
C ARG A 365 8.42 -24.05 -11.09
N GLU A 366 7.66 -24.55 -12.07
CA GLU A 366 8.15 -25.28 -13.23
C GLU A 366 8.31 -24.40 -14.47
N THR A 367 7.38 -23.46 -14.68
CA THR A 367 7.33 -22.64 -15.91
C THR A 367 8.19 -21.39 -15.85
N ASP A 368 8.32 -20.73 -14.69
CA ASP A 368 9.15 -19.53 -14.48
C ASP A 368 9.72 -19.50 -13.05
N LYS A 369 10.70 -20.37 -12.80
CA LYS A 369 11.32 -20.55 -11.47
C LYS A 369 11.87 -19.25 -10.88
N THR A 370 12.44 -18.38 -11.70
CA THR A 370 13.02 -17.11 -11.23
C THR A 370 11.94 -16.18 -10.72
N PHE A 371 10.85 -16.06 -11.45
CA PHE A 371 9.72 -15.23 -11.05
C PHE A 371 9.01 -15.79 -9.81
N PHE A 372 8.80 -17.11 -9.75
CA PHE A 372 8.31 -17.79 -8.55
C PHE A 372 9.16 -17.47 -7.31
N GLN A 373 10.49 -17.60 -7.41
CA GLN A 373 11.39 -17.27 -6.31
C GLN A 373 11.29 -15.82 -5.89
N THR A 374 11.15 -14.88 -6.83
CA THR A 374 11.00 -13.46 -6.54
C THR A 374 9.71 -13.18 -5.77
N ILE A 375 8.59 -13.79 -6.18
CA ILE A 375 7.29 -13.67 -5.48
C ILE A 375 7.41 -14.18 -4.04
N ILE A 376 7.96 -15.37 -3.85
CA ILE A 376 8.11 -15.99 -2.52
C ILE A 376 9.04 -15.16 -1.62
N CYS A 377 10.12 -14.60 -2.16
CA CYS A 377 11.00 -13.70 -1.40
C CYS A 377 10.31 -12.42 -0.93
N SER A 378 9.44 -11.86 -1.76
CA SER A 378 8.72 -10.63 -1.44
C SER A 378 7.58 -10.85 -0.45
N SER A 379 6.95 -12.02 -0.50
CA SER A 379 5.83 -12.40 0.38
C SER A 379 6.08 -13.76 1.04
N PRO A 380 6.95 -13.81 2.06
CA PRO A 380 7.29 -15.06 2.76
C PRO A 380 6.09 -15.74 3.42
N GLU A 381 4.98 -15.03 3.64
CA GLU A 381 3.73 -15.58 4.18
C GLU A 381 3.14 -16.69 3.29
N LEU A 382 3.41 -16.66 1.99
CA LEU A 382 3.01 -17.72 1.05
C LEU A 382 3.62 -19.08 1.40
N LEU A 383 4.77 -19.12 2.10
CA LEU A 383 5.36 -20.34 2.61
C LEU A 383 4.42 -21.11 3.55
N ASN A 384 3.50 -20.42 4.22
CA ASN A 384 2.53 -21.04 5.13
C ASN A 384 1.43 -21.83 4.40
N GLN A 385 1.30 -21.63 3.08
CA GLN A 385 0.31 -22.31 2.24
C GLN A 385 0.93 -23.49 1.47
N ILE A 386 2.25 -23.67 1.56
CA ILE A 386 2.97 -24.74 0.86
C ILE A 386 2.71 -26.09 1.54
N LEU A 387 2.33 -27.10 0.76
CA LEU A 387 2.39 -28.50 1.14
C LEU A 387 3.83 -29.00 0.94
N TRP A 388 4.67 -28.89 1.96
CA TRP A 388 6.09 -29.22 1.90
C TRP A 388 6.35 -30.67 1.51
N SER A 389 5.37 -31.58 1.72
CA SER A 389 5.43 -32.97 1.27
C SER A 389 5.57 -33.14 -0.25
N ASP A 390 5.07 -32.16 -1.01
CA ASP A 390 5.05 -32.19 -2.48
C ASP A 390 6.36 -31.68 -3.10
N PHE A 391 7.28 -31.19 -2.26
CA PHE A 391 8.57 -30.67 -2.69
C PHE A 391 9.63 -31.76 -2.64
N THR A 392 10.50 -31.80 -3.64
CA THR A 392 11.71 -32.60 -3.60
C THR A 392 12.74 -31.99 -2.62
N LYS A 393 13.73 -32.79 -2.23
CA LYS A 393 14.80 -32.36 -1.35
C LYS A 393 15.53 -31.11 -1.91
N GLU A 394 15.79 -31.08 -3.21
CA GLU A 394 16.48 -30.00 -3.90
C GLU A 394 15.64 -28.72 -3.93
N GLU A 395 14.34 -28.85 -4.11
CA GLU A 395 13.40 -27.72 -4.08
C GLU A 395 13.29 -27.13 -2.68
N ILE A 396 13.19 -27.96 -1.64
CA ILE A 396 13.19 -27.46 -0.24
C ILE A 396 14.48 -26.68 0.03
N GLN A 397 15.64 -27.23 -0.33
CA GLN A 397 16.93 -26.57 -0.11
C GLN A 397 17.02 -25.24 -0.87
N SER A 398 16.62 -25.23 -2.16
CA SER A 398 16.68 -24.01 -2.99
C SER A 398 15.70 -22.94 -2.46
N THR A 399 14.51 -23.33 -2.04
CA THR A 399 13.52 -22.38 -1.50
C THR A 399 13.99 -21.81 -0.17
N LEU A 400 14.44 -22.63 0.76
CA LEU A 400 14.92 -22.16 2.06
C LEU A 400 16.18 -21.28 1.96
N SER A 401 17.05 -21.52 0.95
CA SER A 401 18.25 -20.71 0.74
C SER A 401 17.96 -19.26 0.29
N LEU A 402 16.73 -18.97 -0.13
CA LEU A 402 16.30 -17.62 -0.54
C LEU A 402 16.06 -16.68 0.65
N PHE A 403 15.87 -17.23 1.85
CA PHE A 403 15.47 -16.46 3.02
C PHE A 403 16.59 -16.30 4.03
N SER A 404 16.65 -15.13 4.65
CA SER A 404 17.39 -14.99 5.89
C SER A 404 16.64 -15.65 7.05
N ASP A 405 17.37 -16.08 8.08
CA ASP A 405 16.79 -16.63 9.30
C ASP A 405 15.77 -15.68 9.95
N LYS A 406 16.00 -14.38 9.83
CA LYS A 406 15.14 -13.35 10.37
C LYS A 406 13.80 -13.26 9.64
N ASP A 407 13.80 -13.41 8.32
CA ASP A 407 12.57 -13.35 7.52
C ASP A 407 11.74 -14.60 7.75
N MET A 408 12.37 -15.78 7.78
CA MET A 408 11.73 -17.03 8.14
C MET A 408 11.09 -16.97 9.55
N ALA A 409 11.81 -16.45 10.53
CA ALA A 409 11.30 -16.35 11.91
C ALA A 409 10.08 -15.44 12.03
N LYS A 410 9.95 -14.42 11.19
CA LYS A 410 8.82 -13.49 11.21
C LYS A 410 7.59 -14.01 10.49
N ALA A 411 7.77 -14.61 9.33
CA ALA A 411 6.68 -14.89 8.40
C ALA A 411 6.16 -16.32 8.50
N PHE A 412 7.01 -17.29 8.85
CA PHE A 412 6.66 -18.71 8.79
C PHE A 412 6.03 -19.22 10.10
N LYS A 413 4.93 -19.99 9.97
CA LYS A 413 4.17 -20.52 11.12
C LYS A 413 4.12 -22.05 11.18
N HIS A 414 4.26 -22.74 10.05
CA HIS A 414 4.09 -24.20 9.94
C HIS A 414 5.41 -24.98 10.13
N TRP A 415 6.19 -24.60 11.17
CA TRP A 415 7.51 -25.17 11.48
C TRP A 415 7.50 -26.68 11.64
N ARG A 416 6.48 -27.24 12.28
CA ARG A 416 6.36 -28.67 12.51
C ARG A 416 6.28 -29.46 11.21
N GLU A 417 5.44 -29.02 10.27
CA GLU A 417 5.24 -29.70 8.98
C GLU A 417 6.52 -29.65 8.13
N LEU A 418 7.08 -28.47 7.98
CA LEU A 418 8.36 -28.30 7.27
C LEU A 418 9.46 -29.17 7.89
N PHE A 419 9.65 -29.09 9.19
CA PHE A 419 10.70 -29.81 9.91
C PHE A 419 10.54 -31.32 9.77
N LYS A 420 9.33 -31.85 9.92
CA LYS A 420 8.99 -33.25 9.72
C LYS A 420 9.27 -33.71 8.26
N THR A 421 8.91 -32.90 7.27
CA THR A 421 9.17 -33.20 5.88
C THR A 421 10.68 -33.24 5.59
N MET A 422 11.45 -32.27 6.11
CA MET A 422 12.91 -32.27 5.98
C MET A 422 13.56 -33.53 6.58
N LEU A 423 13.10 -33.97 7.74
CA LEU A 423 13.57 -35.21 8.36
C LEU A 423 13.29 -36.44 7.47
N ASN A 424 12.05 -36.57 6.99
CA ASN A 424 11.61 -37.71 6.18
C ASN A 424 12.36 -37.78 4.83
N GLN A 425 12.60 -36.65 4.19
CA GLN A 425 13.33 -36.56 2.93
C GLN A 425 14.86 -36.47 3.10
N LYS A 426 15.36 -36.52 4.34
CA LYS A 426 16.79 -36.42 4.66
C LYS A 426 17.43 -35.14 4.14
N VAL A 427 16.72 -34.01 4.19
CA VAL A 427 17.25 -32.70 3.89
C VAL A 427 18.24 -32.29 5.00
N PRO A 428 19.43 -31.76 4.69
CA PRO A 428 20.34 -31.24 5.70
C PRO A 428 19.70 -30.07 6.47
N ILE A 429 19.66 -30.21 7.81
CA ILE A 429 19.10 -29.18 8.69
C ILE A 429 20.25 -28.47 9.39
N ALA A 430 20.38 -27.16 9.14
CA ALA A 430 21.35 -26.30 9.82
C ALA A 430 20.96 -26.06 11.28
N SER A 431 21.93 -25.74 12.13
CA SER A 431 21.71 -25.44 13.57
C SER A 431 20.74 -24.29 13.77
N GLU A 432 20.87 -23.22 12.96
CA GLU A 432 20.03 -22.05 12.99
C GLU A 432 18.57 -22.38 12.68
N LEU A 433 18.33 -23.18 11.65
CA LEU A 433 16.99 -23.61 11.28
C LEU A 433 16.36 -24.49 12.36
N ALA A 434 17.13 -25.42 12.94
CA ALA A 434 16.67 -26.24 14.07
C ALA A 434 16.33 -25.38 15.28
N ARG A 435 17.16 -24.39 15.61
CA ARG A 435 16.92 -23.44 16.70
C ARG A 435 15.64 -22.64 16.48
N MET A 436 15.41 -22.12 15.29
CA MET A 436 14.18 -21.40 14.94
C MET A 436 12.95 -22.31 15.08
N ALA A 437 13.00 -23.49 14.45
CA ALA A 437 11.90 -24.46 14.55
C ALA A 437 11.55 -24.78 16.00
N PHE A 438 12.53 -25.10 16.84
CA PHE A 438 12.31 -25.44 18.25
C PHE A 438 11.84 -24.26 19.09
N SER A 439 12.27 -23.03 18.75
CA SER A 439 11.85 -21.84 19.50
C SER A 439 10.41 -21.40 19.17
N HIS A 440 10.00 -21.59 17.93
CA HIS A 440 8.65 -21.22 17.47
C HIS A 440 7.62 -22.32 17.70
N ASP A 441 8.03 -23.59 17.53
CA ASP A 441 7.14 -24.73 17.76
C ASP A 441 7.90 -25.86 18.48
N ARG A 442 7.69 -25.98 19.79
CA ARG A 442 8.31 -27.02 20.63
C ARG A 442 7.97 -28.44 20.19
N THR A 443 6.89 -28.64 19.43
CA THR A 443 6.54 -29.98 18.90
C THR A 443 7.58 -30.47 17.87
N CYS A 444 8.38 -29.59 17.28
CA CYS A 444 9.50 -29.97 16.43
C CYS A 444 10.56 -30.81 17.20
N VAL A 445 10.74 -30.56 18.49
CA VAL A 445 11.60 -31.40 19.37
C VAL A 445 11.05 -32.82 19.42
N GLU A 446 9.73 -32.97 19.63
CA GLU A 446 9.09 -34.28 19.64
C GLU A 446 9.21 -34.99 18.28
N GLU A 447 9.04 -34.27 17.16
CA GLU A 447 9.20 -34.84 15.82
C GLU A 447 10.63 -35.35 15.58
N TYR A 448 11.65 -34.60 16.02
CA TYR A 448 13.03 -35.04 15.90
C TYR A 448 13.32 -36.29 16.74
N LEU A 449 12.87 -36.33 17.97
CA LEU A 449 13.05 -37.48 18.83
C LEU A 449 12.27 -38.72 18.33
N ASN A 450 11.07 -38.53 17.77
CA ASN A 450 10.31 -39.58 17.11
C ASN A 450 11.06 -40.11 15.86
N TYR A 451 11.63 -39.21 15.07
CA TYR A 451 12.45 -39.57 13.91
C TYR A 451 13.67 -40.40 14.32
N LEU A 452 14.41 -39.98 15.35
CA LEU A 452 15.54 -40.74 15.89
C LEU A 452 15.12 -42.09 16.45
N ASN A 453 13.95 -42.17 17.08
CA ASN A 453 13.44 -43.39 17.70
C ASN A 453 12.77 -44.36 16.71
N SER A 454 12.52 -43.91 15.47
CA SER A 454 12.12 -44.77 14.37
C SER A 454 13.35 -45.52 13.81
N GLU A 455 13.17 -46.64 13.12
CA GLU A 455 14.27 -47.52 12.75
C GLU A 455 15.32 -46.84 11.82
N LYS A 456 16.61 -46.93 12.19
CA LYS A 456 17.83 -46.71 11.36
C LYS A 456 18.09 -45.26 10.89
N HIS A 457 18.00 -44.27 11.75
CA HIS A 457 18.41 -42.93 11.41
C HIS A 457 19.65 -42.46 12.18
N GLN A 458 20.63 -41.90 11.47
CA GLN A 458 21.80 -41.30 12.12
C GLN A 458 21.42 -39.91 12.71
N PRO A 459 21.87 -39.61 13.94
CA PRO A 459 21.65 -38.30 14.53
C PRO A 459 22.24 -37.17 13.70
N HIS A 460 21.46 -36.13 13.39
CA HIS A 460 21.95 -34.90 12.82
C HIS A 460 22.66 -34.09 13.90
N ARG A 461 24.00 -34.07 13.89
CA ARG A 461 24.82 -33.38 14.92
C ARG A 461 24.40 -31.93 15.19
N PRO A 462 24.14 -31.09 14.17
CA PRO A 462 23.70 -29.73 14.39
C PRO A 462 22.37 -29.65 15.16
N VAL A 463 21.38 -30.47 14.79
CA VAL A 463 20.07 -30.52 15.44
C VAL A 463 20.18 -31.05 16.86
N SER A 464 20.98 -32.09 17.07
CA SER A 464 21.17 -32.69 18.41
C SER A 464 21.76 -31.69 19.41
N ARG A 465 22.66 -30.81 19.00
CA ARG A 465 23.23 -29.76 19.85
C ARG A 465 22.19 -28.73 20.30
N GLU A 466 21.23 -28.40 19.44
CA GLU A 466 20.18 -27.45 19.80
C GLU A 466 19.23 -28.02 20.85
N LEU A 467 19.10 -29.36 21.00
CA LEU A 467 18.29 -29.99 22.06
C LEU A 467 18.76 -29.65 23.48
N GLU A 468 20.05 -29.34 23.67
CA GLU A 468 20.59 -28.90 24.96
C GLU A 468 19.84 -27.70 25.55
N ARG A 469 19.22 -26.88 24.68
CA ARG A 469 18.47 -25.69 25.05
C ARG A 469 17.00 -25.98 25.42
N TYR A 470 16.53 -27.20 25.12
CA TYR A 470 15.13 -27.61 25.32
C TYR A 470 14.99 -28.86 26.18
N PRO A 471 15.68 -28.93 27.34
CA PRO A 471 15.73 -30.16 28.17
C PRO A 471 14.34 -30.54 28.66
N GLU A 472 13.45 -29.58 28.92
CA GLU A 472 12.07 -29.82 29.34
C GLU A 472 11.30 -30.65 28.32
N ALA A 473 11.32 -30.22 27.02
CA ALA A 473 10.61 -30.91 25.95
C ALA A 473 11.15 -32.34 25.75
N VAL A 474 12.48 -32.51 25.85
CA VAL A 474 13.13 -33.83 25.75
C VAL A 474 12.70 -34.75 26.88
N VAL A 475 12.70 -34.27 28.13
CA VAL A 475 12.30 -35.04 29.31
C VAL A 475 10.79 -35.37 29.27
N ASP A 476 9.95 -34.43 28.84
CA ASP A 476 8.52 -34.66 28.63
C ASP A 476 8.23 -35.71 27.55
N TRP A 477 8.99 -35.71 26.48
CA TRP A 477 8.90 -36.74 25.44
C TRP A 477 9.29 -38.12 26.00
N LEU A 478 10.41 -38.21 26.72
CA LEU A 478 10.90 -39.43 27.31
C LEU A 478 9.89 -40.03 28.30
N SER A 479 9.22 -39.19 29.07
CA SER A 479 8.24 -39.61 30.10
C SER A 479 7.02 -40.37 29.52
N LYS A 480 6.75 -40.23 28.23
CA LYS A 480 5.66 -40.88 27.52
C LYS A 480 6.08 -42.20 26.84
N ARG A 481 7.30 -42.70 27.06
CA ARG A 481 7.87 -43.86 26.35
C ARG A 481 8.24 -44.98 27.33
N ASP A 482 8.12 -46.21 26.83
CA ASP A 482 8.55 -47.40 27.54
C ASP A 482 9.92 -47.88 27.09
N SER A 483 10.31 -47.53 25.86
CA SER A 483 11.59 -47.94 25.27
C SER A 483 12.11 -46.84 24.34
N ILE A 484 13.42 -46.76 24.18
CA ILE A 484 14.13 -45.89 23.25
C ILE A 484 15.19 -46.73 22.52
N ASN A 485 15.58 -46.23 21.34
CA ASN A 485 16.68 -46.82 20.59
C ASN A 485 18.04 -46.21 20.96
N TRP A 486 19.10 -46.74 20.39
CA TRP A 486 20.47 -46.34 20.66
C TRP A 486 20.73 -44.85 20.27
N ASP A 487 20.18 -44.37 19.14
CA ASP A 487 20.39 -43.02 18.65
C ASP A 487 19.78 -41.97 19.60
N VAL A 488 18.60 -42.23 20.11
CA VAL A 488 17.96 -41.38 21.14
C VAL A 488 18.79 -41.40 22.43
N ALA A 489 19.20 -42.58 22.90
CA ALA A 489 20.03 -42.70 24.09
C ALA A 489 21.34 -41.90 23.96
N TYR A 490 21.98 -41.97 22.79
CA TYR A 490 23.19 -41.20 22.47
C TYR A 490 22.96 -39.70 22.58
N VAL A 491 21.86 -39.19 21.96
CA VAL A 491 21.50 -37.78 22.04
C VAL A 491 21.19 -37.36 23.49
N LEU A 492 20.39 -38.14 24.23
CA LEU A 492 20.05 -37.83 25.62
C LEU A 492 21.30 -37.69 26.51
N VAL A 493 22.19 -38.65 26.46
CA VAL A 493 23.40 -38.69 27.29
C VAL A 493 24.38 -37.55 26.97
N ASN A 494 24.34 -37.01 25.73
CA ASN A 494 25.23 -35.92 25.33
C ASN A 494 24.58 -34.52 25.41
N SER A 495 23.24 -34.44 25.45
CA SER A 495 22.52 -33.15 25.36
C SER A 495 21.82 -32.77 26.68
N ILE A 496 21.60 -33.72 27.61
CA ILE A 496 20.89 -33.45 28.87
C ILE A 496 21.83 -33.58 30.04
N ASP A 497 21.99 -32.51 30.82
CA ASP A 497 22.69 -32.55 32.10
C ASP A 497 21.86 -33.33 33.13
N GLU A 498 22.42 -34.45 33.59
CA GLU A 498 21.79 -35.36 34.53
C GLU A 498 21.44 -34.71 35.89
N PHE A 499 22.05 -33.58 36.24
CA PHE A 499 21.78 -32.84 37.47
C PHE A 499 20.90 -31.62 37.29
N SER A 500 20.40 -31.38 36.07
CA SER A 500 19.55 -30.26 35.81
C SER A 500 18.26 -30.28 36.67
N PRO A 501 17.69 -29.12 37.01
CA PRO A 501 16.43 -29.05 37.74
C PRO A 501 15.29 -29.80 37.05
N TRP A 502 15.25 -29.79 35.72
CA TRP A 502 14.24 -30.48 34.91
C TRP A 502 14.27 -31.98 35.10
N VAL A 503 15.47 -32.56 35.11
CA VAL A 503 15.67 -34.00 35.38
C VAL A 503 15.22 -34.34 36.80
N LYS A 504 15.68 -33.57 37.78
CA LYS A 504 15.36 -33.82 39.20
C LYS A 504 13.87 -33.74 39.52
N ASN A 505 13.19 -32.73 38.96
CA ASN A 505 11.78 -32.46 39.28
C ASN A 505 10.80 -33.45 38.64
N ARG A 506 11.20 -34.20 37.61
CA ARG A 506 10.32 -35.17 36.94
C ARG A 506 10.33 -36.56 37.55
N GLY A 507 11.23 -36.84 38.47
CA GLY A 507 11.37 -38.12 39.12
C GLY A 507 12.19 -39.16 38.34
N SER A 508 12.51 -40.26 39.00
CA SER A 508 13.41 -41.27 38.43
C SER A 508 12.79 -42.09 37.30
N ARG A 509 11.50 -42.43 37.41
CA ARG A 509 10.81 -43.40 36.55
C ARG A 509 10.91 -43.07 35.05
N ILE A 510 11.02 -41.83 34.69
CA ILE A 510 11.12 -41.37 33.29
C ILE A 510 12.38 -41.90 32.57
N TRP A 511 13.40 -42.32 33.30
CA TRP A 511 14.65 -42.85 32.76
C TRP A 511 14.66 -44.37 32.58
N MET A 512 13.56 -45.04 32.93
CA MET A 512 13.42 -46.48 32.74
C MET A 512 13.64 -46.92 31.29
N PRO A 513 13.21 -46.17 30.23
CA PRO A 513 13.50 -46.51 28.85
C PRO A 513 15.00 -46.59 28.53
N LEU A 514 15.82 -45.69 29.09
CA LEU A 514 17.29 -45.74 28.96
C LEU A 514 17.87 -46.97 29.69
N HIS A 515 17.41 -47.26 30.92
CA HIS A 515 17.81 -48.42 31.65
C HIS A 515 17.50 -49.74 30.91
N ASN A 516 16.28 -49.83 30.34
CA ASN A 516 15.80 -51.04 29.68
C ASN A 516 16.54 -51.34 28.38
N MET A 517 16.99 -50.31 27.65
CA MET A 517 17.69 -50.48 26.41
C MET A 517 19.16 -50.91 26.61
N LEU A 518 19.79 -50.61 27.76
CA LEU A 518 21.20 -50.90 28.01
C LEU A 518 21.48 -52.40 28.08
N SER A 519 22.44 -52.81 27.26
CA SER A 519 23.00 -54.18 27.19
C SER A 519 24.52 -54.14 27.47
N GLU A 520 25.14 -55.28 27.78
CA GLU A 520 26.56 -55.35 28.11
C GLU A 520 27.50 -54.81 27.01
N LYS A 521 27.02 -54.67 25.77
CA LYS A 521 27.78 -54.19 24.64
C LYS A 521 27.68 -52.68 24.38
N ASP A 522 26.87 -51.99 25.19
CA ASP A 522 26.66 -50.55 24.99
C ASP A 522 27.83 -49.71 25.53
N PRO A 523 28.09 -48.54 24.97
CA PRO A 523 29.16 -47.65 25.40
C PRO A 523 29.08 -47.32 26.90
N ILE A 524 30.23 -47.39 27.57
CA ILE A 524 30.32 -47.13 29.01
C ILE A 524 29.81 -45.75 29.42
N GLN A 525 29.81 -44.77 28.53
CA GLN A 525 29.27 -43.44 28.78
C GLN A 525 27.80 -43.46 29.19
N PHE A 526 26.99 -44.40 28.67
CA PHE A 526 25.60 -44.56 29.03
C PHE A 526 25.44 -45.07 30.48
N TYR A 527 26.29 -45.98 30.90
CA TYR A 527 26.32 -46.46 32.27
C TYR A 527 26.78 -45.38 33.24
N ILE A 528 27.81 -44.58 32.84
CA ILE A 528 28.24 -43.42 33.65
C ILE A 528 27.11 -42.44 33.83
N TYR A 529 26.39 -42.13 32.77
CA TYR A 529 25.23 -41.23 32.82
C TYR A 529 24.14 -41.78 33.74
N LEU A 530 23.77 -43.06 33.58
CA LEU A 530 22.75 -43.71 34.40
C LEU A 530 23.20 -43.81 35.88
N TYR A 531 24.48 -44.07 36.15
CA TYR A 531 25.06 -44.06 37.46
C TYR A 531 24.90 -42.71 38.16
N ARG A 532 25.27 -41.63 37.47
CA ARG A 532 25.15 -40.28 37.99
C ARG A 532 23.70 -39.86 38.20
N LEU A 533 22.80 -40.21 37.30
CA LEU A 533 21.37 -40.01 37.46
C LEU A 533 20.85 -40.65 38.76
N SER A 534 21.33 -41.84 39.15
CA SER A 534 20.86 -42.58 40.32
C SER A 534 21.01 -41.81 41.64
N PHE A 535 21.86 -40.78 41.68
CA PHE A 535 22.05 -39.96 42.88
C PHE A 535 21.07 -38.79 43.00
N ASN A 536 20.23 -38.53 41.99
CA ASN A 536 19.24 -37.46 42.03
C ASN A 536 18.03 -37.80 42.92
N TRP A 537 17.70 -39.08 43.08
CA TRP A 537 16.50 -39.53 43.81
C TRP A 537 16.81 -40.62 44.80
N GLN A 538 15.90 -40.79 45.80
CA GLN A 538 16.04 -41.80 46.85
C GLN A 538 15.04 -42.97 46.72
N ASP A 539 14.38 -43.06 45.58
CA ASP A 539 13.40 -44.08 45.28
C ASP A 539 13.99 -45.41 44.81
N LYS A 540 13.14 -46.42 44.61
CA LYS A 540 13.54 -47.77 44.22
C LYS A 540 14.09 -47.82 42.80
N GLU A 541 13.55 -47.02 41.88
CA GLU A 541 14.00 -46.93 40.51
C GLU A 541 15.43 -46.42 40.45
N ALA A 542 15.79 -45.41 41.21
CA ALA A 542 17.16 -44.91 41.31
C ALA A 542 18.14 -46.00 41.73
N LEU A 543 17.75 -46.91 42.62
CA LEU A 543 18.58 -48.06 43.01
C LEU A 543 18.73 -49.08 41.88
N VAL A 544 17.70 -49.27 41.08
CA VAL A 544 17.80 -50.13 39.86
C VAL A 544 18.83 -49.57 38.89
N TYR A 545 18.85 -48.27 38.66
CA TYR A 545 19.84 -47.58 37.83
C TYR A 545 21.24 -47.73 38.39
N LEU A 546 21.40 -47.52 39.70
CA LEU A 546 22.68 -47.70 40.38
C LEU A 546 23.22 -49.12 40.22
N ARG A 547 22.37 -50.13 40.37
CA ARG A 547 22.73 -51.54 40.23
C ARG A 547 23.16 -51.88 38.81
N LYS A 548 22.40 -51.41 37.80
CA LYS A 548 22.67 -51.65 36.38
C LYS A 548 24.00 -51.03 35.94
N ALA A 549 24.29 -49.83 36.46
CA ALA A 549 25.44 -49.04 35.99
C ALA A 549 26.74 -49.33 36.77
N PHE A 550 26.66 -49.78 38.03
CA PHE A 550 27.81 -49.92 38.91
C PHE A 550 28.85 -50.92 38.37
N TYR A 551 28.41 -52.15 38.03
CA TYR A 551 29.36 -53.23 37.71
C TYR A 551 30.17 -52.92 36.43
N PRO A 552 29.65 -52.52 35.29
CA PRO A 552 30.44 -52.18 34.12
C PRO A 552 31.46 -51.06 34.36
N ILE A 553 31.12 -50.04 35.18
CA ILE A 553 32.05 -48.95 35.52
C ILE A 553 33.17 -49.50 36.43
N HIS A 554 32.80 -50.28 37.45
CA HIS A 554 33.71 -50.84 38.40
C HIS A 554 34.73 -51.79 37.72
N GLU A 555 34.27 -52.62 36.81
CA GLU A 555 35.12 -53.55 36.04
C GLU A 555 36.15 -52.80 35.20
N LEU A 556 35.76 -51.80 34.46
CA LEU A 556 36.67 -50.99 33.64
C LEU A 556 37.69 -50.21 34.49
N LEU A 557 37.30 -49.73 35.66
CA LEU A 557 38.20 -49.04 36.57
C LEU A 557 39.22 -50.03 37.19
N VAL A 558 38.80 -51.24 37.59
CA VAL A 558 39.70 -52.28 38.11
C VAL A 558 40.69 -52.74 37.06
N GLN A 559 40.25 -52.86 35.81
CA GLN A 559 41.08 -53.25 34.66
C GLN A 559 41.94 -52.13 34.10
N ASP A 560 41.82 -50.92 34.62
CA ASP A 560 42.50 -49.72 34.11
C ASP A 560 42.20 -49.40 32.63
N LYS A 561 40.98 -49.72 32.19
CA LYS A 561 40.52 -49.56 30.82
C LYS A 561 39.55 -48.38 30.58
N LEU A 562 39.22 -47.63 31.66
CA LEU A 562 38.35 -46.47 31.52
C LEU A 562 39.13 -45.34 30.86
N GLU A 563 38.62 -44.84 29.73
CA GLU A 563 39.22 -43.73 28.98
C GLU A 563 39.25 -42.45 29.80
N TYR A 564 40.35 -41.70 29.74
CA TYR A 564 40.61 -40.51 30.57
C TYR A 564 39.53 -39.44 30.46
N TYR A 565 38.94 -39.20 29.29
CA TYR A 565 37.89 -38.22 29.14
C TYR A 565 36.56 -38.62 29.83
N LEU A 566 36.32 -39.92 30.01
CA LEU A 566 35.15 -40.42 30.74
C LEU A 566 35.36 -40.40 32.23
N TRP A 567 36.62 -40.50 32.65
CA TRP A 567 36.96 -40.46 34.07
C TRP A 567 36.52 -39.17 34.76
N TYR A 568 36.65 -37.99 34.09
CA TYR A 568 36.20 -36.73 34.63
C TYR A 568 34.69 -36.71 34.99
N ARG A 569 33.88 -37.48 34.28
CA ARG A 569 32.46 -37.58 34.56
C ARG A 569 32.14 -38.35 35.84
N ILE A 570 33.02 -39.25 36.30
CA ILE A 570 32.85 -40.05 37.53
C ILE A 570 33.84 -39.69 38.64
N GLU A 571 34.76 -38.75 38.41
CA GLU A 571 35.74 -38.32 39.42
C GLU A 571 35.18 -38.06 40.80
N PRO A 572 34.02 -37.38 40.96
CA PRO A 572 33.41 -37.17 42.28
C PRO A 572 33.11 -38.44 43.05
N TYR A 573 33.02 -39.58 42.37
CA TYR A 573 32.64 -40.88 42.91
C TYR A 573 33.82 -41.87 42.97
N THR A 574 35.01 -41.47 42.53
CA THR A 574 36.21 -42.28 42.55
C THR A 574 37.30 -41.66 43.45
N GLU A 575 38.34 -42.40 43.73
CA GLU A 575 39.52 -41.85 44.41
C GLU A 575 40.28 -40.92 43.44
N HIS A 576 41.01 -39.94 43.98
CA HIS A 576 41.75 -38.98 43.20
C HIS A 576 42.88 -39.65 42.40
N LEU A 577 43.17 -39.27 41.17
CA LEU A 577 44.18 -39.86 40.26
C LEU A 577 45.56 -40.05 40.87
N PHE A 578 46.01 -39.13 41.73
CA PHE A 578 47.32 -39.20 42.38
C PHE A 578 47.50 -40.42 43.31
N PHE A 579 46.37 -41.05 43.73
CA PHE A 579 46.41 -42.21 44.64
C PHE A 579 46.26 -43.54 43.90
N TRP A 580 46.10 -43.56 42.55
CA TRP A 580 45.77 -44.75 41.79
C TRP A 580 46.90 -45.78 41.73
N GLN A 581 48.18 -45.41 41.92
CA GLN A 581 49.29 -46.35 41.91
C GLN A 581 49.40 -47.23 43.17
N ASN A 582 48.88 -46.75 44.32
CA ASN A 582 49.05 -47.39 45.63
C ASN A 582 47.76 -47.77 46.37
N PHE A 583 46.58 -47.45 45.77
CA PHE A 583 45.30 -47.63 46.46
C PHE A 583 44.25 -48.27 45.52
N ASP A 584 43.23 -48.85 46.16
CA ASP A 584 42.04 -49.35 45.48
C ASP A 584 41.23 -48.24 44.82
N LYS A 585 41.34 -48.15 43.51
CA LYS A 585 40.68 -47.13 42.68
C LYS A 585 39.16 -47.05 42.83
N CYS A 586 38.55 -48.18 43.18
CA CYS A 586 37.11 -48.34 43.26
C CYS A 586 36.54 -48.22 44.69
N LYS A 587 37.37 -47.97 45.68
CA LYS A 587 36.93 -47.94 47.08
C LYS A 587 35.84 -46.90 47.36
N LYS A 588 36.01 -45.66 46.87
CA LYS A 588 35.04 -44.59 46.98
C LYS A 588 33.74 -44.92 46.22
N LEU A 589 33.87 -45.46 44.99
CA LEU A 589 32.73 -45.89 44.20
C LEU A 589 31.89 -46.94 44.93
N ARG A 590 32.53 -47.97 45.56
CA ARG A 590 31.84 -48.98 46.37
C ARG A 590 31.19 -48.35 47.60
N LYS A 591 31.90 -47.48 48.30
CA LYS A 591 31.35 -46.79 49.49
C LYS A 591 30.12 -45.99 49.15
N MET A 592 30.12 -45.31 47.99
CA MET A 592 28.94 -44.56 47.51
C MET A 592 27.74 -45.48 47.28
N VAL A 593 27.93 -46.64 46.65
CA VAL A 593 26.86 -47.64 46.44
C VAL A 593 26.33 -48.12 47.77
N VAL A 594 27.24 -48.54 48.70
CA VAL A 594 26.87 -49.03 50.02
C VAL A 594 26.09 -47.97 50.86
N ARG A 595 26.56 -46.72 50.78
CA ARG A 595 25.91 -45.59 51.42
C ARG A 595 24.48 -45.42 50.91
N ARG A 596 24.30 -45.41 49.57
CA ARG A 596 22.97 -45.27 48.95
C ARG A 596 22.02 -46.41 49.33
N LEU A 597 22.51 -47.63 49.36
CA LEU A 597 21.69 -48.78 49.79
C LEU A 597 21.29 -48.68 51.30
N LYS A 598 22.18 -48.18 52.15
CA LYS A 598 21.86 -47.92 53.58
C LYS A 598 20.81 -46.83 53.73
N GLU A 599 20.99 -45.69 52.99
CA GLU A 599 20.05 -44.58 53.01
C GLU A 599 18.65 -44.99 52.52
N ALA A 600 18.56 -45.95 51.60
CA ALA A 600 17.31 -46.51 51.10
C ALA A 600 16.75 -47.67 52.01
N GLY A 601 17.36 -47.95 53.16
CA GLY A 601 16.89 -48.96 54.07
C GLY A 601 17.10 -50.43 53.63
N CYS A 602 18.01 -50.65 52.67
CA CYS A 602 18.33 -51.99 52.21
C CYS A 602 19.13 -52.74 53.26
N SER A 603 18.97 -54.08 53.33
CA SER A 603 19.77 -54.95 54.22
C SER A 603 21.12 -55.31 53.59
N LYS A 604 22.11 -55.69 54.39
CA LYS A 604 23.42 -56.20 53.96
C LYS A 604 23.29 -57.38 52.97
N LEU A 605 22.23 -58.19 53.11
CA LEU A 605 21.95 -59.33 52.24
C LEU A 605 21.74 -58.91 50.77
N ALA A 606 21.29 -57.66 50.48
CA ALA A 606 21.13 -57.14 49.14
C ALA A 606 22.46 -57.08 48.36
N LEU A 607 23.60 -57.09 49.06
CA LEU A 607 24.92 -57.05 48.43
C LEU A 607 25.45 -58.42 48.01
N MET A 608 24.87 -59.53 48.52
CA MET A 608 25.38 -60.90 48.26
C MET A 608 25.35 -61.24 46.73
N ASN A 609 24.34 -60.73 46.00
CA ASN A 609 24.15 -60.90 44.58
C ASN A 609 23.88 -59.55 43.89
N TYR A 610 24.60 -58.49 44.27
CA TYR A 610 24.41 -57.15 43.73
C TYR A 610 24.96 -57.03 42.32
N THR A 611 26.13 -57.73 42.09
CA THR A 611 26.77 -57.83 40.75
C THR A 611 26.90 -59.30 40.34
N PRO A 612 27.15 -59.59 39.04
CA PRO A 612 27.42 -60.95 38.61
C PRO A 612 28.77 -61.48 39.12
N ASP A 613 29.70 -60.61 39.49
CA ASP A 613 31.02 -61.02 40.00
C ASP A 613 31.05 -61.20 41.54
N LYS A 614 31.43 -62.38 41.95
CA LYS A 614 31.48 -62.75 43.37
C LYS A 614 32.51 -61.90 44.12
N GLN A 615 33.66 -61.64 43.54
CA GLN A 615 34.73 -60.86 44.16
C GLN A 615 34.32 -59.43 44.46
N THR A 616 33.66 -58.81 43.49
CA THR A 616 33.09 -57.45 43.62
C THR A 616 32.02 -57.38 44.71
N ASN A 617 31.19 -58.43 44.85
CA ASN A 617 30.21 -58.51 45.94
C ASN A 617 30.87 -58.63 47.31
N GLU A 618 31.96 -59.40 47.40
CA GLU A 618 32.76 -59.52 48.63
C GLU A 618 33.40 -58.17 49.02
N TRP A 619 33.87 -57.40 48.06
CA TRP A 619 34.40 -56.06 48.31
C TRP A 619 33.31 -55.08 48.77
N LEU A 620 32.11 -55.11 48.19
CA LEU A 620 30.97 -54.31 48.63
C LEU A 620 30.56 -54.69 50.09
N LEU A 621 30.57 -56.00 50.44
CA LEU A 621 30.26 -56.47 51.78
C LEU A 621 31.26 -55.98 52.83
N LYS A 622 32.55 -55.77 52.43
CA LYS A 622 33.58 -55.20 53.30
C LYS A 622 33.38 -53.69 53.55
N GLU A 623 32.77 -52.98 52.62
CA GLU A 623 32.45 -51.53 52.78
C GLU A 623 31.13 -51.27 53.50
N TRP A 624 30.31 -52.34 53.77
CA TRP A 624 29.07 -52.25 54.55
C TRP A 624 29.38 -52.02 55.99
#